data_74991fe77c74785a763d5c3d97599209
#
_entry.id   74991fe77c74785a763d5c3d97599209
#
_cell.length_a   1.000
_cell.length_b   1.000
_cell.length_c   1.000
_cell.angle_alpha   90.00
_cell.angle_beta   90.00
_cell.angle_gamma   90.00
#
_symmetry.space_group_name_H-M   'P 1'
#
loop_
_entity.id
_entity.type
_entity.pdbx_description
1 polymer ?
#
loop_
_entity_poly.entity_id
_entity_poly.type
_entity_poly.pdbx_seq_one_letter_code
_entity_poly.pdbx_strand_id
1 'polypeptide(L)'
;MWWKTLYYKEKRYLTISFGTNLKVLREKKNYSQEDLARKLQISRQSISKWEQGISYPSILYLVPLTKILDYTLEDLLKNLN
;
A
#
# COMPACT_ATOMS: atom_id res chain seq x y z
N MET A 1 11.39 19.87 -19.96
CA MET A 1 11.02 19.86 -18.56
C MET A 1 11.10 18.47 -17.99
N TRP A 2 12.33 18.05 -17.82
CA TRP A 2 12.65 16.72 -17.33
C TRP A 2 12.14 16.47 -15.91
N TRP A 3 12.00 17.52 -15.06
CA TRP A 3 11.54 17.36 -13.69
C TRP A 3 10.09 16.86 -13.60
N LYS A 4 9.23 17.22 -14.56
CA LYS A 4 7.86 16.68 -14.61
C LYS A 4 7.88 15.20 -14.89
N THR A 5 8.69 14.78 -15.83
CA THR A 5 8.83 13.35 -16.16
C THR A 5 9.33 12.57 -14.94
N LEU A 6 10.32 13.13 -14.24
CA LEU A 6 10.86 12.51 -13.05
C LEU A 6 9.81 12.41 -11.94
N TYR A 7 9.03 13.48 -11.74
CA TYR A 7 7.98 13.52 -10.74
C TYR A 7 6.94 12.41 -10.99
N TYR A 8 6.43 12.31 -12.20
CA TYR A 8 5.43 11.29 -12.53
C TYR A 8 6.01 9.88 -12.43
N LYS A 9 7.24 9.72 -12.81
CA LYS A 9 7.92 8.43 -12.73
C LYS A 9 8.07 7.98 -11.27
N GLU A 10 8.48 8.89 -10.39
CA GLU A 10 8.61 8.58 -8.97
C GLU A 10 7.27 8.26 -8.32
N LYS A 11 6.23 9.02 -8.67
CA LYS A 11 4.89 8.80 -8.13
C LYS A 11 4.36 7.42 -8.51
N ARG A 12 4.55 7.03 -9.76
CA ARG A 12 4.15 5.71 -10.24
C ARG A 12 4.92 4.62 -9.50
N TYR A 13 6.21 4.82 -9.33
CA TYR A 13 7.07 3.87 -8.62
C TYR A 13 6.61 3.67 -7.18
N LEU A 14 6.30 4.76 -6.48
CA LEU A 14 5.83 4.68 -5.10
C LEU A 14 4.52 3.90 -4.99
N THR A 15 3.61 4.07 -5.95
CA THR A 15 2.35 3.34 -5.97
C THR A 15 2.58 1.84 -6.11
N ILE A 16 3.47 1.44 -7.01
CA ILE A 16 3.81 0.04 -7.24
C ILE A 16 4.53 -0.54 -6.02
N SER A 17 5.51 0.18 -5.47
CA SER A 17 6.26 -0.26 -4.30
C SER A 17 5.36 -0.40 -3.09
N PHE A 18 4.44 0.54 -2.90
CA PHE A 18 3.47 0.47 -1.80
C PHE A 18 2.65 -0.80 -1.91
N GLY A 19 2.12 -1.11 -3.09
CA GLY A 19 1.29 -2.30 -3.30
C GLY A 19 2.04 -3.58 -2.97
N THR A 20 3.28 -3.69 -3.43
CA THR A 20 4.13 -4.84 -3.15
C THR A 20 4.39 -4.96 -1.65
N ASN A 21 4.75 -3.84 -1.02
CA ASN A 21 5.02 -3.82 0.42
C ASN A 21 3.79 -4.20 1.22
N LEU A 22 2.63 -3.66 0.84
CA LEU A 22 1.38 -3.96 1.51
C LEU A 22 1.09 -5.45 1.50
N LYS A 23 1.25 -6.08 0.34
CA LYS A 23 1.04 -7.52 0.20
C LYS A 23 1.99 -8.32 1.09
N VAL A 24 3.28 -7.98 1.06
CA VAL A 24 4.29 -8.67 1.86
C VAL A 24 3.98 -8.54 3.35
N LEU A 25 3.69 -7.32 3.82
CA LEU A 25 3.43 -7.09 5.23
C LEU A 25 2.12 -7.74 5.69
N ARG A 26 1.11 -7.73 4.82
CA ARG A 26 -0.15 -8.41 5.08
C ARG A 26 0.06 -9.92 5.26
N GLU A 27 0.81 -10.51 4.34
CA GLU A 27 1.08 -11.95 4.38
C GLU A 27 1.92 -12.33 5.59
N LYS A 28 2.84 -11.48 6.01
CA LYS A 28 3.62 -11.72 7.23
C LYS A 28 2.74 -11.76 8.48
N LYS A 29 1.61 -11.07 8.46
CA LYS A 29 0.64 -11.12 9.56
C LYS A 29 -0.36 -12.25 9.41
N ASN A 30 -0.24 -13.05 8.34
CA ASN A 30 -1.16 -14.13 8.02
C ASN A 30 -2.59 -13.64 7.78
N TYR A 31 -2.74 -12.43 7.24
CA TYR A 31 -4.03 -11.88 6.87
C TYR A 31 -4.28 -12.14 5.40
N SER A 32 -5.51 -12.59 5.07
CA SER A 32 -6.00 -12.56 3.70
C SER A 32 -6.35 -11.12 3.31
N GLN A 33 -6.55 -10.87 2.01
CA GLN A 33 -7.06 -9.56 1.57
C GLN A 33 -8.40 -9.25 2.25
N GLU A 34 -9.24 -10.27 2.39
CA GLU A 34 -10.54 -10.11 3.02
C GLU A 34 -10.41 -9.79 4.51
N ASP A 35 -9.46 -10.42 5.22
CA ASP A 35 -9.20 -10.12 6.61
C ASP A 35 -8.83 -8.64 6.79
N LEU A 36 -7.91 -8.16 5.97
CA LEU A 36 -7.46 -6.78 6.04
C LEU A 36 -8.59 -5.80 5.69
N ALA A 37 -9.34 -6.13 4.66
CA ALA A 37 -10.49 -5.31 4.24
C ALA A 37 -11.51 -5.19 5.37
N ARG A 38 -11.80 -6.29 6.05
CA ARG A 38 -12.73 -6.30 7.19
C ARG A 38 -12.22 -5.41 8.33
N LYS A 39 -10.93 -5.49 8.63
CA LYS A 39 -10.33 -4.67 9.68
C LYS A 39 -10.37 -3.18 9.37
N LEU A 40 -10.29 -2.83 8.08
CA LEU A 40 -10.38 -1.44 7.63
C LEU A 40 -11.81 -1.01 7.29
N GLN A 41 -12.77 -1.94 7.33
CA GLN A 41 -14.17 -1.70 6.98
C GLN A 41 -14.34 -1.18 5.55
N ILE A 42 -13.63 -1.80 4.63
CA ILE A 42 -13.68 -1.48 3.19
C ILE A 42 -13.85 -2.77 2.40
N SER A 43 -14.02 -2.64 1.09
CA SER A 43 -14.16 -3.80 0.23
C SER A 43 -12.80 -4.48 -0.03
N ARG A 44 -12.84 -5.80 -0.25
CA ARG A 44 -11.64 -6.55 -0.65
C ARG A 44 -11.06 -6.01 -1.96
N GLN A 45 -11.91 -5.54 -2.86
CA GLN A 45 -11.46 -4.96 -4.13
C GLN A 45 -10.53 -3.77 -3.92
N SER A 46 -10.77 -2.96 -2.89
CA SER A 46 -9.89 -1.84 -2.57
C SER A 46 -8.49 -2.33 -2.22
N ILE A 47 -8.40 -3.34 -1.35
CA ILE A 47 -7.11 -3.94 -0.99
C ILE A 47 -6.42 -4.50 -2.24
N SER A 48 -7.15 -5.23 -3.05
CA SER A 48 -6.61 -5.83 -4.28
C SER A 48 -6.04 -4.76 -5.22
N LYS A 49 -6.75 -3.67 -5.42
CA LYS A 49 -6.31 -2.58 -6.29
C LYS A 49 -5.05 -1.90 -5.74
N TRP A 50 -4.99 -1.70 -4.43
CA TRP A 50 -3.80 -1.12 -3.80
C TRP A 50 -2.59 -2.02 -3.99
N GLU A 51 -2.76 -3.33 -3.80
CA GLU A 51 -1.65 -4.29 -3.94
C GLU A 51 -1.18 -4.41 -5.39
N GLN A 52 -2.07 -4.21 -6.34
CA GLN A 52 -1.72 -4.25 -7.76
C GLN A 52 -1.14 -2.93 -8.28
N GLY A 53 -1.14 -1.89 -7.47
CA GLY A 53 -0.67 -0.57 -7.89
C GLY A 53 -1.66 0.17 -8.78
N ILE A 54 -2.92 -0.29 -8.85
CA ILE A 54 -3.95 0.37 -9.66
C ILE A 54 -4.42 1.65 -8.98
N SER A 55 -4.48 1.65 -7.66
CA SER A 55 -4.88 2.82 -6.88
C SER A 55 -4.04 2.90 -5.61
N TYR A 56 -4.12 4.01 -4.93
CA TYR A 56 -3.36 4.29 -3.71
C TYR A 56 -4.34 4.73 -2.62
N PRO A 57 -4.21 4.24 -1.40
CA PRO A 57 -5.13 4.62 -0.33
C PRO A 57 -4.94 6.07 0.09
N SER A 58 -6.03 6.71 0.49
CA SER A 58 -5.96 8.03 1.08
C SER A 58 -5.28 7.95 2.45
N ILE A 59 -4.90 9.12 2.97
CA ILE A 59 -4.28 9.21 4.29
C ILE A 59 -5.18 8.63 5.38
N LEU A 60 -6.49 8.65 5.18
CA LEU A 60 -7.44 8.10 6.13
C LEU A 60 -7.25 6.60 6.35
N TYR A 61 -6.71 5.91 5.37
CA TYR A 61 -6.44 4.46 5.45
C TYR A 61 -4.98 4.16 5.75
N LEU A 62 -4.06 5.06 5.39
CA LEU A 62 -2.63 4.84 5.61
C LEU A 62 -2.31 4.68 7.11
N VAL A 63 -2.88 5.54 7.95
CA VAL A 63 -2.62 5.49 9.39
C VAL A 63 -3.16 4.20 10.00
N PRO A 64 -4.44 3.83 9.78
CA PRO A 64 -4.94 2.55 10.28
C PRO A 64 -4.14 1.34 9.77
N LEU A 65 -3.68 1.38 8.52
CA LEU A 65 -2.86 0.28 7.96
C LEU A 65 -1.60 0.05 8.79
N THR A 66 -0.91 1.12 9.19
CA THR A 66 0.31 0.97 9.98
C THR A 66 0.02 0.30 11.32
N LYS A 67 -1.11 0.60 11.92
CA LYS A 67 -1.51 0.01 13.20
C LYS A 67 -1.91 -1.45 13.07
N ILE A 68 -2.72 -1.76 12.06
CA ILE A 68 -3.21 -3.12 11.84
C ILE A 68 -2.07 -4.05 11.46
N LEU A 69 -1.15 -3.58 10.61
CA LEU A 69 -0.02 -4.38 10.15
C LEU A 69 1.16 -4.34 11.12
N ASP A 70 1.12 -3.43 12.08
CA ASP A 70 2.19 -3.24 13.07
C ASP A 70 3.54 -2.91 12.40
N TYR A 71 3.49 -2.04 11.41
CA TYR A 71 4.67 -1.54 10.69
C TYR A 71 4.56 -0.04 10.53
N THR A 72 5.69 0.62 10.30
CA THR A 72 5.71 2.07 10.11
C THR A 72 5.26 2.44 8.70
N LEU A 73 4.88 3.69 8.51
CA LEU A 73 4.58 4.22 7.18
C LEU A 73 5.81 4.09 6.27
N GLU A 74 7.00 4.29 6.82
CA GLU A 74 8.24 4.12 6.08
C GLU A 74 8.37 2.70 5.53
N ASP A 75 8.04 1.69 6.34
CA ASP A 75 8.08 0.30 5.89
C ASP A 75 7.14 0.04 4.71
N LEU A 76 5.99 0.73 4.69
CA LEU A 76 5.04 0.60 3.58
C LEU A 76 5.54 1.29 2.30
N LEU A 77 6.36 2.32 2.44
CA LEU A 77 6.78 3.15 1.32
C LEU A 77 8.18 2.84 0.81
N LYS A 78 8.99 2.12 1.57
CA LYS A 78 10.38 1.89 1.19
C LYS A 78 10.49 0.91 0.04
N ASN A 79 11.59 1.02 -0.69
CA ASN A 79 11.94 0.05 -1.72
C ASN A 79 12.46 -1.22 -1.06
N LEU A 80 11.84 -2.36 -1.38
CA LEU A 80 12.21 -3.65 -0.81
C LEU A 80 13.36 -4.36 -1.54
N ASN A 81 13.88 -3.73 -2.58
CA ASN A 81 15.03 -4.30 -3.30
C ASN A 81 16.33 -4.08 -2.55
#